data_bfdd9fe0d3d09da2089203456db87906
#
_entry.id   bfdd9fe0d3d09da2089203456db87906
#
_cell.length_a   1.000
_cell.length_b   1.000
_cell.length_c   1.000
_cell.angle_alpha   90.00
_cell.angle_beta   90.00
_cell.angle_gamma   90.00
#
_symmetry.space_group_name_H-M   'P 1'
#
loop_
_entity.id
_entity.type
_entity.pdbx_description
1 polymer ?
#
loop_
_entity_poly.entity_id
_entity_poly.type
_entity_poly.pdbx_seq_one_letter_code
_entity_poly.pdbx_strand_id
1 'polypeptide(L)'
;MTFDNCRFPDLLNRLTDATGELDQKHIWPAAQLRWLDEAGVLGWTVPREYGGTEISSPELVAGYEQLAAACLTTTFVLTQRNGAIQRIAGPANEPVKATLLRGMVHADVFATVGISHLTTSRQHLAKPVVSVRETDAGFVFDGFMPWVTGAKSADYIVSGGTLEDGRQILAALATDHPGVQPQEPVKLMALSASQTGAVELHDVEVPRDMLIAGPIEQVMKQTSGGAGSFTTSALALGVANAAVTKLADEASRRADLHAVYEQFAADAAQLSNDLHATARGDASDEHTAESLRRRANSLALRSTQAVLTATKGAGYVAGHPAERAVREAMFFLVWSCPQ
;
A
#
# COMPACT_ATOMS: atom_id res chain seq x y z
N MET A 1 15.27 -8.97 -13.56
CA MET A 1 14.99 -7.80 -14.41
C MET A 1 15.69 -6.63 -13.79
N THR A 2 16.63 -5.99 -14.43
CA THR A 2 17.17 -4.72 -13.96
C THR A 2 16.09 -3.68 -14.27
N PHE A 3 15.55 -3.03 -13.22
CA PHE A 3 14.79 -1.79 -13.39
C PHE A 3 15.54 -0.93 -14.40
N ASP A 4 14.85 -0.34 -15.39
CA ASP A 4 15.49 0.45 -16.46
C ASP A 4 16.54 1.35 -15.81
N ASN A 5 17.83 1.09 -16.14
CA ASN A 5 18.99 1.63 -15.45
C ASN A 5 19.05 3.17 -15.44
N CYS A 6 18.24 3.86 -16.24
CA CYS A 6 18.19 5.32 -16.29
C CYS A 6 16.90 5.89 -15.67
N ARG A 7 15.73 5.29 -15.97
CA ARG A 7 14.43 5.86 -15.59
C ARG A 7 14.08 5.65 -14.13
N PHE A 8 14.40 4.50 -13.55
CA PHE A 8 14.01 4.20 -12.19
C PHE A 8 14.82 4.99 -11.14
N PRO A 9 16.16 5.15 -11.23
CA PRO A 9 16.91 6.07 -10.36
C PRO A 9 16.44 7.51 -10.46
N ASP A 10 16.13 8.02 -11.66
CA ASP A 10 15.59 9.37 -11.84
C ASP A 10 14.23 9.54 -11.16
N LEU A 11 13.33 8.54 -11.29
CA LEU A 11 12.07 8.50 -10.56
C LEU A 11 12.28 8.62 -9.05
N LEU A 12 13.20 7.83 -8.47
CA LEU A 12 13.47 7.85 -7.03
C LEU A 12 13.94 9.24 -6.56
N ASN A 13 14.81 9.90 -7.33
CA ASN A 13 15.26 11.25 -7.03
C ASN A 13 14.10 12.26 -7.05
N ARG A 14 13.29 12.24 -8.12
CA ARG A 14 12.10 13.12 -8.25
C ARG A 14 11.11 12.92 -7.10
N LEU A 15 10.87 11.67 -6.69
CA LEU A 15 9.99 11.36 -5.55
C LEU A 15 10.58 11.88 -4.24
N THR A 16 11.87 11.71 -4.03
CA THR A 16 12.57 12.20 -2.83
C THR A 16 12.47 13.71 -2.70
N ASP A 17 12.72 14.43 -3.78
CA ASP A 17 12.67 15.90 -3.81
C ASP A 17 11.25 16.44 -3.54
N ALA A 18 10.22 15.76 -4.08
CA ALA A 18 8.83 16.19 -3.94
C ALA A 18 8.18 15.78 -2.61
N THR A 19 8.75 14.83 -1.85
CA THR A 19 8.06 14.23 -0.69
C THR A 19 7.77 15.23 0.43
N GLY A 20 8.64 16.26 0.62
CA GLY A 20 8.44 17.30 1.63
C GLY A 20 7.23 18.20 1.33
N GLU A 21 7.10 18.62 0.08
CA GLU A 21 5.98 19.42 -0.37
C GLU A 21 4.66 18.63 -0.31
N LEU A 22 4.69 17.36 -0.70
CA LEU A 22 3.55 16.47 -0.65
C LEU A 22 3.02 16.30 0.79
N ASP A 23 3.93 16.10 1.75
CA ASP A 23 3.58 15.98 3.19
C ASP A 23 2.94 17.27 3.72
N GLN A 24 3.45 18.45 3.32
CA GLN A 24 2.95 19.74 3.79
C GLN A 24 1.62 20.16 3.17
N LYS A 25 1.45 19.92 1.87
CA LYS A 25 0.25 20.36 1.13
C LYS A 25 -0.94 19.42 1.27
N HIS A 26 -0.72 18.18 1.65
CA HIS A 26 -1.77 17.14 1.79
C HIS A 26 -2.63 16.96 0.54
N ILE A 27 -2.10 17.22 -0.65
CA ILE A 27 -2.81 17.07 -1.93
C ILE A 27 -2.56 15.68 -2.53
N TRP A 28 -3.51 15.22 -3.35
CA TRP A 28 -3.37 13.95 -4.07
C TRP A 28 -2.10 13.90 -4.91
N PRO A 29 -1.32 12.80 -4.88
CA PRO A 29 -0.02 12.70 -5.54
C PRO A 29 -0.12 12.45 -7.07
N ALA A 30 -0.96 13.22 -7.77
CA ALA A 30 -1.20 13.04 -9.21
C ALA A 30 0.06 13.16 -10.07
N ALA A 31 0.97 14.07 -9.71
CA ALA A 31 2.24 14.21 -10.42
C ALA A 31 3.13 12.99 -10.22
N GLN A 32 3.22 12.50 -8.97
CA GLN A 32 4.01 11.33 -8.61
C GLN A 32 3.47 10.06 -9.30
N LEU A 33 2.16 9.90 -9.39
CA LEU A 33 1.54 8.79 -10.11
C LEU A 33 1.87 8.82 -11.62
N ARG A 34 1.89 10.01 -12.25
CA ARG A 34 2.37 10.13 -13.64
C ARG A 34 3.84 9.76 -13.79
N TRP A 35 4.70 10.13 -12.83
CA TRP A 35 6.11 9.73 -12.86
C TRP A 35 6.29 8.21 -12.72
N LEU A 36 5.46 7.56 -11.89
CA LEU A 36 5.42 6.10 -11.79
C LEU A 36 5.01 5.46 -13.13
N ASP A 37 4.02 6.05 -13.83
CA ASP A 37 3.60 5.60 -15.15
C ASP A 37 4.71 5.75 -16.20
N GLU A 38 5.32 6.94 -16.29
CA GLU A 38 6.47 7.24 -17.18
C GLU A 38 7.62 6.24 -16.99
N ALA A 39 7.82 5.76 -15.77
CA ALA A 39 8.84 4.75 -15.44
C ALA A 39 8.34 3.29 -15.57
N GLY A 40 7.10 3.06 -16.02
CA GLY A 40 6.51 1.74 -16.20
C GLY A 40 6.14 1.01 -14.91
N VAL A 41 6.18 1.70 -13.77
CA VAL A 41 5.91 1.11 -12.44
C VAL A 41 4.45 0.71 -12.28
N LEU A 42 3.51 1.43 -12.91
CA LEU A 42 2.09 1.12 -12.82
C LEU A 42 1.73 -0.23 -13.46
N GLY A 43 2.52 -0.70 -14.43
CA GLY A 43 2.35 -2.00 -15.08
C GLY A 43 2.90 -3.20 -14.29
N TRP A 44 3.60 -3.01 -13.18
CA TRP A 44 4.33 -4.08 -12.48
C TRP A 44 3.47 -5.27 -12.05
N THR A 45 2.26 -5.02 -11.59
CA THR A 45 1.35 -6.05 -11.06
C THR A 45 0.24 -6.43 -12.04
N VAL A 46 0.16 -5.79 -13.20
CA VAL A 46 -0.79 -6.15 -14.26
C VAL A 46 -0.24 -7.35 -15.03
N PRO A 47 -1.04 -8.42 -15.27
CA PRO A 47 -0.60 -9.58 -16.04
C PRO A 47 -0.18 -9.20 -17.47
N ARG A 48 0.78 -9.93 -18.01
CA ARG A 48 1.35 -9.67 -19.37
C ARG A 48 0.30 -9.77 -20.47
N GLU A 49 -0.65 -10.67 -20.34
CA GLU A 49 -1.75 -10.85 -21.30
C GLU A 49 -2.65 -9.61 -21.45
N TYR A 50 -2.67 -8.75 -20.39
CA TYR A 50 -3.36 -7.45 -20.42
C TYR A 50 -2.42 -6.27 -20.70
N GLY A 51 -1.16 -6.52 -21.05
CA GLY A 51 -0.18 -5.51 -21.43
C GLY A 51 0.75 -5.06 -20.30
N GLY A 52 0.63 -5.63 -19.10
CA GLY A 52 1.48 -5.31 -17.96
C GLY A 52 2.87 -5.94 -18.03
N THR A 53 3.71 -5.64 -17.06
CA THR A 53 5.06 -6.20 -16.92
C THR A 53 5.06 -7.50 -16.15
N GLU A 54 4.14 -7.65 -15.19
CA GLU A 54 4.02 -8.82 -14.32
C GLU A 54 5.38 -9.22 -13.73
N ILE A 55 5.97 -8.33 -12.95
CA ILE A 55 7.27 -8.59 -12.32
C ILE A 55 7.14 -9.65 -11.23
N SER A 56 8.23 -10.33 -10.94
CA SER A 56 8.28 -11.35 -9.89
C SER A 56 8.10 -10.77 -8.48
N SER A 57 7.68 -11.62 -7.54
CA SER A 57 7.53 -11.24 -6.12
C SER A 57 8.80 -10.63 -5.52
N PRO A 58 10.01 -11.19 -5.71
CA PRO A 58 11.25 -10.57 -5.25
C PRO A 58 11.53 -9.19 -5.85
N GLU A 59 11.25 -9.02 -7.16
CA GLU A 59 11.41 -7.71 -7.82
C GLU A 59 10.41 -6.69 -7.27
N LEU A 60 9.16 -7.09 -7.03
CA LEU A 60 8.14 -6.22 -6.45
C LEU A 60 8.52 -5.76 -5.03
N VAL A 61 9.04 -6.66 -4.20
CA VAL A 61 9.53 -6.34 -2.85
C VAL A 61 10.68 -5.34 -2.92
N ALA A 62 11.69 -5.58 -3.79
CA ALA A 62 12.81 -4.68 -3.99
C ALA A 62 12.39 -3.30 -4.51
N GLY A 63 11.42 -3.26 -5.42
CA GLY A 63 10.86 -2.02 -5.94
C GLY A 63 10.14 -1.21 -4.86
N TYR A 64 9.29 -1.86 -4.07
CA TYR A 64 8.58 -1.20 -2.97
C TYR A 64 9.51 -0.68 -1.88
N GLU A 65 10.57 -1.41 -1.54
CA GLU A 65 11.60 -0.96 -0.60
C GLU A 65 12.23 0.36 -1.06
N GLN A 66 12.66 0.43 -2.31
CA GLN A 66 13.30 1.62 -2.88
C GLN A 66 12.32 2.79 -3.04
N LEU A 67 11.11 2.53 -3.52
CA LEU A 67 10.07 3.56 -3.66
C LEU A 67 9.65 4.13 -2.29
N ALA A 68 9.51 3.28 -1.27
CA ALA A 68 9.15 3.73 0.08
C ALA A 68 10.27 4.54 0.75
N ALA A 69 11.54 4.23 0.45
CA ALA A 69 12.67 5.04 0.89
C ALA A 69 12.64 6.45 0.27
N ALA A 70 12.18 6.58 -0.98
CA ALA A 70 12.05 7.86 -1.67
C ALA A 70 10.79 8.65 -1.23
N CYS A 71 9.62 8.00 -1.19
CA CYS A 71 8.36 8.63 -0.77
C CYS A 71 7.36 7.59 -0.27
N LEU A 72 7.20 7.47 1.05
CA LEU A 72 6.26 6.51 1.64
C LEU A 72 4.81 6.75 1.19
N THR A 73 4.36 8.00 1.16
CA THR A 73 2.98 8.34 0.81
C THR A 73 2.61 7.87 -0.60
N THR A 74 3.44 8.17 -1.60
CA THR A 74 3.20 7.75 -2.99
C THR A 74 3.26 6.23 -3.12
N THR A 75 4.20 5.58 -2.45
CA THR A 75 4.32 4.11 -2.45
C THR A 75 3.12 3.46 -1.78
N PHE A 76 2.63 4.02 -0.67
CA PHE A 76 1.41 3.54 -0.02
C PHE A 76 0.21 3.60 -0.97
N VAL A 77 -0.01 4.72 -1.67
CA VAL A 77 -1.07 4.83 -2.70
C VAL A 77 -0.91 3.77 -3.78
N LEU A 78 0.31 3.58 -4.29
CA LEU A 78 0.62 2.54 -5.28
C LEU A 78 0.27 1.14 -4.77
N THR A 79 0.53 0.83 -3.50
CA THR A 79 0.20 -0.49 -2.93
C THR A 79 -1.30 -0.74 -2.84
N GLN A 80 -2.11 0.29 -2.61
CA GLN A 80 -3.57 0.16 -2.60
C GLN A 80 -4.11 -0.12 -4.01
N ARG A 81 -3.57 0.58 -5.01
CA ARG A 81 -3.85 0.31 -6.41
C ARG A 81 -3.43 -1.10 -6.82
N ASN A 82 -2.21 -1.48 -6.54
CA ASN A 82 -1.69 -2.81 -6.87
C ASN A 82 -2.45 -3.92 -6.12
N GLY A 83 -2.91 -3.65 -4.91
CA GLY A 83 -3.79 -4.54 -4.16
C GLY A 83 -5.16 -4.75 -4.84
N ALA A 84 -5.71 -3.74 -5.50
CA ALA A 84 -6.91 -3.87 -6.32
C ALA A 84 -6.62 -4.71 -7.58
N ILE A 85 -5.55 -4.40 -8.31
CA ILE A 85 -5.14 -5.12 -9.51
C ILE A 85 -4.93 -6.61 -9.24
N GLN A 86 -4.20 -6.96 -8.18
CA GLN A 86 -3.93 -8.36 -7.82
C GLN A 86 -5.21 -9.15 -7.52
N ARG A 87 -6.22 -8.52 -6.94
CA ARG A 87 -7.52 -9.15 -6.71
C ARG A 87 -8.31 -9.33 -8.00
N ILE A 88 -8.34 -8.31 -8.85
CA ILE A 88 -8.99 -8.38 -10.16
C ILE A 88 -8.31 -9.45 -11.03
N ALA A 89 -6.99 -9.54 -11.02
CA ALA A 89 -6.20 -10.52 -11.79
C ALA A 89 -6.32 -11.97 -11.26
N GLY A 90 -7.00 -12.21 -10.16
CA GLY A 90 -7.19 -13.53 -9.56
C GLY A 90 -7.87 -14.55 -10.50
N PRO A 91 -7.80 -15.88 -10.22
CA PRO A 91 -8.10 -16.94 -11.19
C PRO A 91 -9.57 -17.07 -11.61
N ALA A 92 -10.52 -16.41 -10.93
CA ALA A 92 -11.94 -16.75 -11.05
C ALA A 92 -12.81 -15.79 -11.89
N ASN A 93 -12.23 -14.77 -12.60
CA ASN A 93 -13.08 -13.67 -13.05
C ASN A 93 -12.69 -13.02 -14.38
N GLU A 94 -12.90 -13.72 -15.49
CA GLU A 94 -12.55 -13.21 -16.83
C GLU A 94 -13.29 -11.90 -17.23
N PRO A 95 -14.60 -11.69 -16.97
CA PRO A 95 -15.26 -10.45 -17.36
C PRO A 95 -14.64 -9.19 -16.77
N VAL A 96 -14.43 -9.15 -15.45
CA VAL A 96 -13.86 -7.97 -14.78
C VAL A 96 -12.42 -7.72 -15.19
N LYS A 97 -11.62 -8.79 -15.42
CA LYS A 97 -10.25 -8.67 -15.95
C LYS A 97 -10.23 -7.99 -17.31
N ALA A 98 -11.05 -8.51 -18.25
CA ALA A 98 -11.12 -7.98 -19.62
C ALA A 98 -11.54 -6.51 -19.63
N THR A 99 -12.43 -6.12 -18.72
CA THR A 99 -12.96 -4.76 -18.62
C THR A 99 -11.93 -3.78 -18.03
N LEU A 100 -11.22 -4.18 -16.97
CA LEU A 100 -10.46 -3.22 -16.16
C LEU A 100 -8.93 -3.28 -16.36
N LEU A 101 -8.33 -4.48 -16.50
CA LEU A 101 -6.87 -4.61 -16.38
C LEU A 101 -6.09 -3.88 -17.47
N ARG A 102 -6.61 -3.79 -18.70
CA ARG A 102 -5.93 -3.07 -19.78
C ARG A 102 -5.80 -1.57 -19.50
N GLY A 103 -6.85 -0.94 -18.97
CA GLY A 103 -6.82 0.47 -18.55
C GLY A 103 -5.93 0.72 -17.33
N MET A 104 -5.61 -0.33 -16.57
CA MET A 104 -4.75 -0.26 -15.39
C MET A 104 -3.26 -0.44 -15.67
N VAL A 105 -2.83 -0.66 -16.90
CA VAL A 105 -1.39 -0.69 -17.26
C VAL A 105 -0.76 0.68 -17.08
N HIS A 106 -1.53 1.70 -17.39
CA HIS A 106 -1.21 3.12 -17.25
C HIS A 106 -2.12 3.79 -16.22
N ALA A 107 -2.15 5.10 -16.20
CA ALA A 107 -2.98 5.89 -15.30
C ALA A 107 -4.42 6.14 -15.84
N ASP A 108 -4.83 5.45 -16.91
CA ASP A 108 -6.14 5.65 -17.54
C ASP A 108 -7.31 5.17 -16.67
N VAL A 109 -7.08 4.10 -15.90
CA VAL A 109 -8.02 3.59 -14.89
C VAL A 109 -7.29 3.46 -13.55
N PHE A 110 -7.79 4.15 -12.55
CA PHE A 110 -7.27 4.04 -11.19
C PHE A 110 -8.27 3.29 -10.31
N ALA A 111 -7.85 2.15 -9.80
CA ALA A 111 -8.60 1.41 -8.79
C ALA A 111 -7.88 1.42 -7.45
N THR A 112 -8.64 1.36 -6.37
CA THR A 112 -8.13 1.23 -5.00
C THR A 112 -8.87 0.14 -4.24
N VAL A 113 -8.44 -0.17 -3.02
CA VAL A 113 -9.11 -1.16 -2.17
C VAL A 113 -9.86 -0.50 -1.02
N GLY A 114 -11.05 -1.02 -0.71
CA GLY A 114 -11.85 -0.67 0.45
C GLY A 114 -12.24 -1.93 1.23
N ILE A 115 -11.27 -2.64 1.83
CA ILE A 115 -11.45 -4.00 2.39
C ILE A 115 -11.16 -4.10 3.89
N SER A 116 -10.83 -3.01 4.56
CA SER A 116 -10.41 -3.04 5.97
C SER A 116 -11.47 -3.64 6.91
N HIS A 117 -12.74 -3.43 6.62
CA HIS A 117 -13.87 -4.00 7.37
C HIS A 117 -14.00 -5.53 7.22
N LEU A 118 -13.44 -6.12 6.17
CA LEU A 118 -13.38 -7.57 5.97
C LEU A 118 -12.15 -8.22 6.62
N THR A 119 -11.15 -7.44 7.02
CA THR A 119 -9.85 -7.95 7.52
C THR A 119 -9.60 -7.63 8.99
N THR A 120 -9.70 -6.37 9.38
CA THR A 120 -9.29 -5.91 10.72
C THR A 120 -10.29 -4.98 11.38
N SER A 121 -10.85 -4.04 10.62
CA SER A 121 -11.71 -3.00 11.18
C SER A 121 -13.11 -3.52 11.47
N ARG A 122 -13.57 -3.30 12.72
CA ARG A 122 -14.98 -3.56 13.12
C ARG A 122 -15.46 -5.02 13.00
N GLN A 123 -14.57 -6.00 12.90
CA GLN A 123 -14.95 -7.44 12.87
C GLN A 123 -15.69 -7.91 14.13
N HIS A 124 -15.57 -7.20 15.26
CA HIS A 124 -16.25 -7.49 16.51
C HIS A 124 -17.72 -7.06 16.54
N LEU A 125 -18.22 -6.37 15.49
CA LEU A 125 -19.61 -5.94 15.42
C LEU A 125 -20.52 -7.11 15.04
N ALA A 126 -21.68 -7.18 15.69
CA ALA A 126 -22.68 -8.22 15.45
C ALA A 126 -23.35 -8.13 14.07
N LYS A 127 -23.26 -6.98 13.40
CA LYS A 127 -23.77 -6.79 12.03
C LYS A 127 -22.63 -6.48 11.07
N PRO A 128 -22.71 -6.96 9.80
CA PRO A 128 -21.78 -6.57 8.75
C PRO A 128 -21.72 -5.04 8.59
N VAL A 129 -20.52 -4.52 8.36
CA VAL A 129 -20.33 -3.08 8.10
C VAL A 129 -20.76 -2.74 6.67
N VAL A 130 -20.60 -3.68 5.74
CA VAL A 130 -21.17 -3.64 4.39
C VAL A 130 -22.02 -4.90 4.21
N SER A 131 -23.30 -4.71 4.02
CA SER A 131 -24.27 -5.76 3.68
C SER A 131 -24.44 -5.85 2.18
N VAL A 132 -24.71 -7.06 1.70
CA VAL A 132 -24.94 -7.32 0.28
C VAL A 132 -26.24 -8.11 0.12
N ARG A 133 -27.02 -7.74 -0.87
CA ARG A 133 -28.21 -8.48 -1.31
C ARG A 133 -28.01 -8.94 -2.75
N GLU A 134 -28.23 -10.22 -3.01
CA GLU A 134 -28.20 -10.78 -4.36
C GLU A 134 -29.51 -10.48 -5.10
N THR A 135 -29.40 -10.18 -6.40
CA THR A 135 -30.52 -9.94 -7.32
C THR A 135 -30.31 -10.70 -8.62
N ASP A 136 -31.31 -10.74 -9.48
CA ASP A 136 -31.20 -11.39 -10.81
C ASP A 136 -30.10 -10.72 -11.67
N ALA A 137 -29.92 -9.40 -11.55
CA ALA A 137 -28.96 -8.63 -12.33
C ALA A 137 -27.54 -8.64 -11.74
N GLY A 138 -27.40 -8.88 -10.43
CA GLY A 138 -26.11 -8.81 -9.75
C GLY A 138 -26.24 -8.72 -8.24
N PHE A 139 -25.62 -7.72 -7.65
CA PHE A 139 -25.56 -7.53 -6.21
C PHE A 139 -25.84 -6.07 -5.85
N VAL A 140 -26.45 -5.83 -4.70
CA VAL A 140 -26.70 -4.49 -4.17
C VAL A 140 -25.96 -4.35 -2.85
N PHE A 141 -25.12 -3.34 -2.75
CA PHE A 141 -24.29 -3.05 -1.59
C PHE A 141 -24.83 -1.88 -0.80
N ASP A 142 -24.93 -2.04 0.52
CA ASP A 142 -25.27 -1.01 1.48
C ASP A 142 -24.31 -1.02 2.65
N GLY A 143 -23.89 0.15 3.14
CA GLY A 143 -23.06 0.24 4.32
C GLY A 143 -21.94 1.26 4.22
N PHE A 144 -20.79 0.93 4.81
CA PHE A 144 -19.75 1.89 5.07
C PHE A 144 -18.36 1.26 5.01
N MET A 145 -17.49 1.80 4.19
CA MET A 145 -16.06 1.44 4.13
C MET A 145 -15.26 2.47 4.92
N PRO A 146 -14.64 2.12 6.07
CA PRO A 146 -14.04 3.12 6.97
C PRO A 146 -12.76 3.75 6.44
N TRP A 147 -11.99 3.03 5.64
CA TRP A 147 -10.66 3.44 5.17
C TRP A 147 -10.47 3.08 3.70
N VAL A 148 -10.57 4.06 2.83
CA VAL A 148 -10.35 3.93 1.39
C VAL A 148 -9.38 5.01 0.94
N THR A 149 -8.20 4.60 0.49
CA THR A 149 -7.16 5.51 0.02
C THR A 149 -7.52 6.03 -1.38
N GLY A 150 -7.52 7.35 -1.55
CA GLY A 150 -7.75 7.98 -2.85
C GLY A 150 -9.15 7.76 -3.42
N ALA A 151 -10.18 7.51 -2.58
CA ALA A 151 -11.54 7.21 -3.03
C ALA A 151 -12.11 8.26 -4.00
N LYS A 152 -11.84 9.55 -3.78
CA LYS A 152 -12.31 10.64 -4.66
C LYS A 152 -11.59 10.71 -6.01
N SER A 153 -10.47 10.02 -6.14
CA SER A 153 -9.63 9.99 -7.35
C SER A 153 -9.66 8.64 -8.05
N ALA A 154 -10.37 7.67 -7.50
CA ALA A 154 -10.46 6.33 -8.07
C ALA A 154 -11.68 6.23 -8.99
N ASP A 155 -11.53 5.47 -10.09
CA ASP A 155 -12.62 5.07 -10.97
C ASP A 155 -13.36 3.85 -10.41
N TYR A 156 -12.62 2.99 -9.69
CA TYR A 156 -13.17 1.78 -9.06
C TYR A 156 -12.62 1.57 -7.65
N ILE A 157 -13.50 1.06 -6.77
CA ILE A 157 -13.11 0.58 -5.45
C ILE A 157 -13.33 -0.93 -5.40
N VAL A 158 -12.25 -1.71 -5.26
CA VAL A 158 -12.37 -3.14 -4.96
C VAL A 158 -12.74 -3.29 -3.50
N SER A 159 -13.96 -3.72 -3.27
CA SER A 159 -14.52 -3.92 -1.94
C SER A 159 -15.38 -5.18 -1.89
N GLY A 160 -15.88 -5.50 -0.73
CA GLY A 160 -16.79 -6.62 -0.56
C GLY A 160 -17.74 -6.39 0.59
N GLY A 161 -18.65 -7.34 0.75
CA GLY A 161 -19.60 -7.32 1.83
C GLY A 161 -20.14 -8.71 2.12
N THR A 162 -21.04 -8.79 3.08
CA THR A 162 -21.58 -10.04 3.60
C THR A 162 -23.05 -10.16 3.22
N LEU A 163 -23.42 -11.30 2.64
CA LEU A 163 -24.79 -11.71 2.35
C LEU A 163 -25.53 -12.11 3.64
N GLU A 164 -26.86 -12.20 3.56
CA GLU A 164 -27.71 -12.58 4.70
C GLU A 164 -27.34 -13.95 5.27
N ASP A 165 -26.89 -14.88 4.43
CA ASP A 165 -26.45 -16.23 4.84
C ASP A 165 -25.02 -16.29 5.40
N GLY A 166 -24.34 -15.16 5.51
CA GLY A 166 -22.98 -15.03 6.05
C GLY A 166 -21.86 -15.22 5.03
N ARG A 167 -22.16 -15.67 3.80
CA ARG A 167 -21.15 -15.71 2.73
C ARG A 167 -20.73 -14.29 2.34
N GLN A 168 -19.55 -14.16 1.79
CA GLN A 168 -18.94 -12.89 1.41
C GLN A 168 -18.65 -12.86 -0.09
N ILE A 169 -18.67 -11.67 -0.65
CA ILE A 169 -18.23 -11.40 -2.01
C ILE A 169 -17.21 -10.27 -2.06
N LEU A 170 -16.41 -10.26 -3.12
CA LEU A 170 -15.60 -9.11 -3.56
C LEU A 170 -16.07 -8.69 -4.95
N ALA A 171 -16.16 -7.38 -5.18
CA ALA A 171 -16.54 -6.81 -6.46
C ALA A 171 -15.76 -5.49 -6.72
N ALA A 172 -15.74 -5.06 -7.97
CA ALA A 172 -15.29 -3.73 -8.37
C ALA A 172 -16.49 -2.77 -8.43
N LEU A 173 -16.54 -1.82 -7.51
CA LEU A 173 -17.59 -0.81 -7.43
C LEU A 173 -17.15 0.43 -8.20
N ALA A 174 -17.92 0.84 -9.20
CA ALA A 174 -17.67 2.07 -9.95
C ALA A 174 -17.96 3.29 -9.06
N THR A 175 -17.05 4.24 -9.02
CA THR A 175 -17.17 5.42 -8.14
C THR A 175 -18.09 6.50 -8.67
N ASP A 176 -18.43 6.45 -9.96
CA ASP A 176 -19.43 7.33 -10.60
C ASP A 176 -20.88 6.88 -10.32
N HIS A 177 -21.09 5.70 -9.72
CA HIS A 177 -22.40 5.28 -9.27
C HIS A 177 -22.92 6.22 -8.16
N PRO A 178 -24.15 6.78 -8.26
CA PRO A 178 -24.63 7.80 -7.34
C PRO A 178 -24.74 7.34 -5.88
N GLY A 179 -24.87 6.04 -5.66
CA GLY A 179 -24.87 5.43 -4.32
C GLY A 179 -23.48 5.29 -3.70
N VAL A 180 -22.39 5.46 -4.44
CA VAL A 180 -21.03 5.46 -3.91
C VAL A 180 -20.67 6.88 -3.51
N GLN A 181 -20.50 7.14 -2.21
CA GLN A 181 -20.32 8.49 -1.66
C GLN A 181 -19.02 8.61 -0.88
N PRO A 182 -17.89 8.94 -1.57
CA PRO A 182 -16.62 9.22 -0.88
C PRO A 182 -16.74 10.46 0.01
N GLN A 183 -16.41 10.28 1.29
CA GLN A 183 -16.40 11.35 2.28
C GLN A 183 -15.11 12.20 2.18
N GLU A 184 -15.07 13.34 2.89
CA GLU A 184 -13.85 14.13 2.95
C GLU A 184 -12.70 13.32 3.55
N PRO A 185 -11.49 13.35 2.94
CA PRO A 185 -10.33 12.68 3.49
C PRO A 185 -10.01 13.16 4.90
N VAL A 186 -9.64 12.23 5.78
CA VAL A 186 -9.24 12.58 7.14
C VAL A 186 -7.81 13.12 7.17
N LYS A 187 -7.60 14.14 7.99
CA LYS A 187 -6.25 14.61 8.29
C LYS A 187 -5.54 13.60 9.19
N LEU A 188 -4.53 12.95 8.66
CA LEU A 188 -3.73 11.94 9.35
C LEU A 188 -2.47 12.57 9.98
N MET A 189 -1.85 11.88 10.93
CA MET A 189 -0.56 12.25 11.52
C MET A 189 0.55 12.30 10.45
N ALA A 190 0.52 11.38 9.49
CA ALA A 190 1.36 11.31 8.30
C ALA A 190 0.51 10.77 7.14
N LEU A 191 1.03 10.81 5.92
CA LEU A 191 0.37 10.27 4.73
C LEU A 191 -0.98 10.95 4.38
N SER A 192 -1.28 12.14 4.86
CA SER A 192 -2.54 12.85 4.55
C SER A 192 -2.73 13.06 3.04
N ALA A 193 -1.65 13.19 2.27
CA ALA A 193 -1.71 13.28 0.81
C ALA A 193 -2.17 11.97 0.12
N SER A 194 -2.27 10.86 0.84
CA SER A 194 -2.93 9.64 0.35
C SER A 194 -4.43 9.81 0.17
N GLN A 195 -5.01 10.91 0.67
CA GLN A 195 -6.42 11.24 0.59
C GLN A 195 -7.31 10.08 1.05
N THR A 196 -6.91 9.46 2.19
CA THR A 196 -7.65 8.34 2.78
C THR A 196 -8.86 8.86 3.55
N GLY A 197 -10.02 8.30 3.26
CA GLY A 197 -11.28 8.66 3.89
C GLY A 197 -12.26 7.49 3.93
N ALA A 198 -13.44 7.76 4.43
CA ALA A 198 -14.54 6.81 4.39
C ALA A 198 -15.31 6.88 3.08
N VAL A 199 -16.05 5.80 2.77
CA VAL A 199 -17.01 5.78 1.66
C VAL A 199 -18.32 5.18 2.16
N GLU A 200 -19.43 5.88 1.98
CA GLU A 200 -20.76 5.37 2.21
C GLU A 200 -21.33 4.72 0.96
N LEU A 201 -22.10 3.66 1.15
CA LEU A 201 -22.74 2.91 0.08
C LEU A 201 -24.24 2.90 0.34
N HIS A 202 -25.02 3.36 -0.64
CA HIS A 202 -26.48 3.42 -0.58
C HIS A 202 -27.07 2.78 -1.84
N ASP A 203 -27.64 1.58 -1.72
CA ASP A 203 -28.24 0.82 -2.82
C ASP A 203 -27.33 0.75 -4.07
N VAL A 204 -26.04 0.44 -3.87
CA VAL A 204 -25.05 0.38 -4.96
C VAL A 204 -25.24 -0.90 -5.75
N GLU A 205 -25.82 -0.79 -6.94
CA GLU A 205 -26.00 -1.91 -7.86
C GLU A 205 -24.67 -2.26 -8.55
N VAL A 206 -24.25 -3.52 -8.43
CA VAL A 206 -23.02 -4.05 -9.03
C VAL A 206 -23.40 -5.24 -9.92
N PRO A 207 -23.19 -5.16 -11.24
CA PRO A 207 -23.50 -6.24 -12.15
C PRO A 207 -22.60 -7.46 -11.92
N ARG A 208 -23.06 -8.64 -12.32
CA ARG A 208 -22.34 -9.93 -12.10
C ARG A 208 -20.97 -9.97 -12.77
N ASP A 209 -20.76 -9.26 -13.86
CA ASP A 209 -19.49 -9.19 -14.57
C ASP A 209 -18.42 -8.36 -13.82
N MET A 210 -18.84 -7.56 -12.84
CA MET A 210 -17.93 -6.85 -11.91
C MET A 210 -17.64 -7.63 -10.62
N LEU A 211 -18.21 -8.82 -10.45
CA LEU A 211 -17.88 -9.70 -9.33
C LEU A 211 -16.43 -10.20 -9.44
N ILE A 212 -15.64 -10.07 -8.40
CA ILE A 212 -14.24 -10.53 -8.33
C ILE A 212 -14.16 -11.92 -7.70
N ALA A 213 -14.86 -12.17 -6.63
CA ALA A 213 -14.88 -13.47 -5.96
C ALA A 213 -16.14 -13.67 -5.12
N GLY A 214 -16.48 -14.93 -4.90
CA GLY A 214 -17.61 -15.33 -4.09
C GLY A 214 -18.91 -15.52 -4.89
N PRO A 215 -20.05 -15.81 -4.21
CA PRO A 215 -20.25 -15.89 -2.74
C PRO A 215 -19.55 -17.10 -2.08
N ILE A 216 -18.67 -16.85 -1.14
CA ILE A 216 -17.92 -17.88 -0.38
C ILE A 216 -17.70 -17.43 1.07
N GLU A 217 -17.41 -18.37 1.96
CA GLU A 217 -16.99 -18.03 3.33
C GLU A 217 -15.59 -17.40 3.35
N GLN A 218 -15.41 -16.37 4.16
CA GLN A 218 -14.09 -15.74 4.40
C GLN A 218 -13.34 -15.40 3.09
N VAL A 219 -13.99 -14.68 2.19
CA VAL A 219 -13.49 -14.36 0.84
C VAL A 219 -12.05 -13.84 0.84
N MET A 220 -11.66 -13.06 1.87
CA MET A 220 -10.31 -12.51 1.99
C MET A 220 -9.23 -13.58 2.17
N LYS A 221 -9.52 -14.68 2.84
CA LYS A 221 -8.55 -15.79 3.01
C LYS A 221 -8.32 -16.55 1.71
N GLN A 222 -9.32 -16.62 0.86
CA GLN A 222 -9.26 -17.36 -0.40
C GLN A 222 -8.70 -16.53 -1.56
N THR A 223 -8.74 -15.21 -1.45
CA THR A 223 -8.28 -14.27 -2.50
C THR A 223 -6.95 -13.58 -2.19
N SER A 224 -6.35 -13.86 -1.02
CA SER A 224 -5.06 -13.29 -0.63
C SER A 224 -3.92 -13.98 -1.38
N GLY A 225 -3.43 -13.39 -2.44
CA GLY A 225 -2.18 -13.81 -3.10
C GLY A 225 -0.97 -13.62 -2.20
N GLY A 226 -0.06 -14.61 -2.15
CA GLY A 226 1.08 -14.67 -1.23
C GLY A 226 2.04 -13.46 -1.24
N ALA A 227 2.18 -12.73 -2.36
CA ALA A 227 3.06 -11.56 -2.45
C ALA A 227 2.59 -10.35 -1.61
N GLY A 228 1.29 -10.23 -1.32
CA GLY A 228 0.75 -9.14 -0.49
C GLY A 228 1.22 -9.16 0.96
N SER A 229 1.69 -10.29 1.48
CA SER A 229 2.15 -10.43 2.86
C SER A 229 3.48 -9.70 3.13
N PHE A 230 4.33 -9.48 2.12
CA PHE A 230 5.65 -8.84 2.25
C PHE A 230 5.64 -7.34 1.96
N THR A 231 4.60 -6.82 1.33
CA THR A 231 4.49 -5.41 0.95
C THR A 231 4.70 -4.46 2.12
N THR A 232 4.00 -4.69 3.24
CA THR A 232 4.12 -3.83 4.43
C THR A 232 5.53 -3.85 5.00
N SER A 233 6.17 -5.04 5.03
CA SER A 233 7.56 -5.19 5.50
C SER A 233 8.54 -4.45 4.58
N ALA A 234 8.33 -4.51 3.25
CA ALA A 234 9.15 -3.78 2.29
C ALA A 234 9.04 -2.26 2.46
N LEU A 235 7.82 -1.74 2.69
CA LEU A 235 7.63 -0.31 2.94
C LEU A 235 8.32 0.13 4.24
N ALA A 236 8.15 -0.63 5.32
CA ALA A 236 8.79 -0.31 6.61
C ALA A 236 10.31 -0.36 6.51
N LEU A 237 10.86 -1.35 5.80
CA LEU A 237 12.30 -1.45 5.53
C LEU A 237 12.79 -0.27 4.67
N GLY A 238 12.03 0.16 3.66
CA GLY A 238 12.35 1.35 2.86
C GLY A 238 12.47 2.62 3.71
N VAL A 239 11.52 2.84 4.63
CA VAL A 239 11.59 3.95 5.60
C VAL A 239 12.81 3.83 6.51
N ALA A 240 13.13 2.62 6.97
CA ALA A 240 14.33 2.38 7.77
C ALA A 240 15.62 2.67 6.97
N ASN A 241 15.71 2.25 5.71
CA ASN A 241 16.85 2.50 4.84
C ASN A 241 17.05 4.00 4.57
N ALA A 242 15.97 4.75 4.35
CA ALA A 242 16.05 6.22 4.24
C ALA A 242 16.58 6.86 5.54
N ALA A 243 16.17 6.34 6.69
CA ALA A 243 16.68 6.80 7.99
C ALA A 243 18.17 6.44 8.18
N VAL A 244 18.58 5.21 7.82
CA VAL A 244 20.00 4.78 7.89
C VAL A 244 20.89 5.64 6.98
N THR A 245 20.42 5.97 5.76
CA THR A 245 21.15 6.87 4.86
C THR A 245 21.36 8.25 5.48
N LYS A 246 20.34 8.83 6.10
CA LYS A 246 20.46 10.12 6.81
C LYS A 246 21.38 10.02 8.04
N LEU A 247 21.34 8.90 8.74
CA LEU A 247 22.22 8.66 9.88
C LEU A 247 23.68 8.53 9.44
N ALA A 248 23.95 7.95 8.25
CA ALA A 248 25.28 7.92 7.64
C ALA A 248 25.81 9.33 7.36
N ASP A 249 24.95 10.22 6.82
CA ASP A 249 25.30 11.61 6.56
C ASP A 249 25.68 12.37 7.85
N GLU A 250 24.93 12.15 8.93
CA GLU A 250 25.26 12.72 10.24
C GLU A 250 26.55 12.11 10.83
N ALA A 251 26.73 10.80 10.73
CA ALA A 251 27.91 10.10 11.21
C ALA A 251 29.17 10.53 10.47
N SER A 252 29.10 10.84 9.18
CA SER A 252 30.24 11.35 8.40
C SER A 252 30.85 12.63 8.99
N ARG A 253 30.08 13.38 9.76
CA ARG A 253 30.46 14.64 10.39
C ARG A 253 30.67 14.52 11.89
N ARG A 254 30.27 13.38 12.49
CA ARG A 254 30.21 13.18 13.94
C ARG A 254 30.61 11.76 14.33
N ALA A 255 31.83 11.60 14.79
CA ALA A 255 32.39 10.30 15.16
C ALA A 255 31.60 9.57 16.27
N ASP A 256 30.92 10.30 17.15
CA ASP A 256 30.07 9.76 18.21
C ASP A 256 28.81 9.00 17.67
N LEU A 257 28.47 9.17 16.40
CA LEU A 257 27.34 8.49 15.74
C LEU A 257 27.77 7.25 14.95
N HIS A 258 29.07 6.98 14.76
CA HIS A 258 29.51 5.85 13.91
C HIS A 258 28.97 4.51 14.40
N ALA A 259 29.12 4.19 15.68
CA ALA A 259 28.62 2.91 16.22
C ALA A 259 27.10 2.75 16.09
N VAL A 260 26.35 3.84 16.26
CA VAL A 260 24.89 3.84 16.10
C VAL A 260 24.51 3.60 14.63
N TYR A 261 25.18 4.29 13.71
CA TYR A 261 24.98 4.09 12.27
C TYR A 261 25.30 2.65 11.86
N GLU A 262 26.49 2.12 12.24
CA GLU A 262 26.92 0.76 11.89
C GLU A 262 25.91 -0.29 12.36
N GLN A 263 25.38 -0.15 13.58
CA GLN A 263 24.37 -1.06 14.10
C GLN A 263 23.08 -1.04 13.26
N PHE A 264 22.53 0.14 12.96
CA PHE A 264 21.32 0.25 12.15
C PHE A 264 21.54 -0.20 10.70
N ALA A 265 22.71 0.06 10.13
CA ALA A 265 23.07 -0.41 8.79
C ALA A 265 23.14 -1.93 8.74
N ALA A 266 23.73 -2.57 9.75
CA ALA A 266 23.78 -4.03 9.85
C ALA A 266 22.39 -4.65 10.03
N ASP A 267 21.56 -4.08 10.93
CA ASP A 267 20.18 -4.53 11.17
C ASP A 267 19.34 -4.43 9.87
N ALA A 268 19.48 -3.33 9.12
CA ALA A 268 18.76 -3.11 7.86
C ALA A 268 19.22 -4.07 6.76
N ALA A 269 20.52 -4.26 6.60
CA ALA A 269 21.08 -5.19 5.62
C ALA A 269 20.66 -6.65 5.91
N GLN A 270 20.68 -7.07 7.16
CA GLN A 270 20.23 -8.41 7.56
C GLN A 270 18.74 -8.60 7.25
N LEU A 271 17.89 -7.63 7.63
CA LEU A 271 16.46 -7.71 7.38
C LEU A 271 16.12 -7.70 5.87
N SER A 272 16.84 -6.90 5.07
CA SER A 272 16.69 -6.88 3.61
C SER A 272 17.02 -8.26 3.02
N ASN A 273 18.14 -8.87 3.42
CA ASN A 273 18.52 -10.21 2.97
C ASN A 273 17.45 -11.26 3.31
N ASP A 274 16.95 -11.25 4.54
CA ASP A 274 15.91 -12.19 5.00
C ASP A 274 14.60 -12.01 4.23
N LEU A 275 14.15 -10.77 4.04
CA LEU A 275 12.94 -10.44 3.31
C LEU A 275 13.03 -10.85 1.84
N HIS A 276 14.16 -10.55 1.19
CA HIS A 276 14.38 -10.92 -0.21
C HIS A 276 14.55 -12.43 -0.39
N ALA A 277 15.21 -13.14 0.54
CA ALA A 277 15.30 -14.60 0.51
C ALA A 277 13.90 -15.23 0.61
N THR A 278 13.10 -14.78 1.58
CA THR A 278 11.73 -15.28 1.75
C THR A 278 10.85 -14.98 0.53
N ALA A 279 11.00 -13.81 -0.10
CA ALA A 279 10.27 -13.46 -1.31
C ALA A 279 10.65 -14.33 -2.53
N ARG A 280 11.87 -14.89 -2.56
CA ARG A 280 12.30 -15.89 -3.56
C ARG A 280 11.79 -17.31 -3.28
N GLY A 281 11.20 -17.54 -2.13
CA GLY A 281 10.76 -18.86 -1.70
C GLY A 281 11.77 -19.63 -0.82
N ASP A 282 12.88 -18.99 -0.44
CA ASP A 282 13.88 -19.54 0.50
C ASP A 282 13.38 -19.37 1.94
N ALA A 283 12.20 -19.95 2.23
CA ALA A 283 11.57 -19.81 3.54
C ALA A 283 12.34 -20.61 4.61
N SER A 284 12.51 -20.00 5.79
CA SER A 284 12.90 -20.71 7.01
C SER A 284 11.80 -20.53 8.06
N ASP A 285 11.73 -21.43 9.02
CA ASP A 285 10.76 -21.35 10.13
C ASP A 285 10.90 -20.06 10.96
N GLU A 286 12.07 -19.43 10.92
CA GLU A 286 12.38 -18.18 11.62
C GLU A 286 11.94 -16.93 10.83
N HIS A 287 11.80 -17.03 9.51
CA HIS A 287 11.51 -15.91 8.61
C HIS A 287 10.05 -15.90 8.12
N THR A 288 9.11 -16.07 9.06
CA THR A 288 7.69 -15.94 8.73
C THR A 288 7.34 -14.48 8.35
N ALA A 289 6.29 -14.30 7.55
CA ALA A 289 5.80 -12.96 7.18
C ALA A 289 5.52 -12.07 8.40
N GLU A 290 5.02 -12.67 9.50
CA GLU A 290 4.78 -11.99 10.77
C GLU A 290 6.09 -11.56 11.45
N SER A 291 7.07 -12.47 11.54
CA SER A 291 8.39 -12.18 12.12
C SER A 291 9.10 -11.06 11.37
N LEU A 292 9.14 -11.14 10.04
CA LEU A 292 9.73 -10.10 9.18
C LEU A 292 9.02 -8.76 9.35
N ARG A 293 7.69 -8.75 9.43
CA ARG A 293 6.90 -7.52 9.66
C ARG A 293 7.21 -6.88 10.99
N ARG A 294 7.23 -7.66 12.08
CA ARG A 294 7.56 -7.15 13.42
C ARG A 294 8.96 -6.55 13.45
N ARG A 295 9.94 -7.20 12.82
CA ARG A 295 11.33 -6.70 12.73
C ARG A 295 11.38 -5.41 11.90
N ALA A 296 10.71 -5.36 10.75
CA ALA A 296 10.68 -4.18 9.88
C ALA A 296 10.02 -2.98 10.56
N ASN A 297 8.87 -3.17 11.21
CA ASN A 297 8.19 -2.11 11.96
C ASN A 297 9.07 -1.58 13.10
N SER A 298 9.70 -2.48 13.88
CA SER A 298 10.62 -2.10 14.96
C SER A 298 11.82 -1.33 14.43
N LEU A 299 12.40 -1.76 13.31
CA LEU A 299 13.56 -1.10 12.71
C LEU A 299 13.21 0.30 12.22
N ALA A 300 12.08 0.46 11.50
CA ALA A 300 11.61 1.77 11.02
C ALA A 300 11.41 2.76 12.18
N LEU A 301 10.76 2.32 13.26
CA LEU A 301 10.54 3.16 14.45
C LEU A 301 11.86 3.58 15.11
N ARG A 302 12.75 2.64 15.36
CA ARG A 302 14.03 2.92 16.06
C ARG A 302 14.98 3.76 15.22
N SER A 303 15.12 3.46 13.93
CA SER A 303 16.06 4.18 13.05
C SER A 303 15.62 5.63 12.81
N THR A 304 14.32 5.89 12.63
CA THR A 304 13.80 7.26 12.47
C THR A 304 13.95 8.08 13.75
N GLN A 305 13.74 7.48 14.93
CA GLN A 305 14.03 8.13 16.23
C GLN A 305 15.51 8.41 16.41
N ALA A 306 16.41 7.52 15.97
CA ALA A 306 17.84 7.75 16.01
C ALA A 306 18.24 8.95 15.14
N VAL A 307 17.67 9.09 13.93
CA VAL A 307 17.89 10.27 13.07
C VAL A 307 17.38 11.54 13.76
N LEU A 308 16.19 11.51 14.35
CA LEU A 308 15.66 12.66 15.10
C LEU A 308 16.59 13.06 16.24
N THR A 309 17.10 12.09 16.99
CA THR A 309 18.07 12.32 18.07
C THR A 309 19.39 12.90 17.54
N ALA A 310 19.89 12.39 16.41
CA ALA A 310 21.12 12.87 15.78
C ALA A 310 20.98 14.33 15.29
N THR A 311 19.83 14.69 14.70
CA THR A 311 19.56 16.05 14.21
C THR A 311 19.18 17.05 15.31
N LYS A 312 18.98 16.57 16.55
CA LYS A 312 18.68 17.40 17.74
C LYS A 312 17.45 18.31 17.51
N GLY A 313 17.48 19.52 18.09
CA GLY A 313 16.38 20.47 18.00
C GLY A 313 15.97 20.88 16.56
N ALA A 314 16.92 20.89 15.63
CA ALA A 314 16.62 21.16 14.23
C ALA A 314 15.69 20.10 13.63
N GLY A 315 15.90 18.82 13.96
CA GLY A 315 15.07 17.71 13.51
C GLY A 315 13.64 17.74 14.05
N TYR A 316 13.39 18.48 15.13
CA TYR A 316 12.07 18.59 15.76
C TYR A 316 11.20 19.74 15.17
N VAL A 317 11.76 20.52 14.24
CA VAL A 317 11.03 21.58 13.56
C VAL A 317 10.05 20.98 12.54
N ALA A 318 8.80 21.44 12.53
CA ALA A 318 7.77 20.97 11.60
C ALA A 318 8.22 21.14 10.14
N GLY A 319 8.06 20.08 9.35
CA GLY A 319 8.52 20.01 7.97
C GLY A 319 9.98 19.58 7.78
N HIS A 320 10.74 19.41 8.86
CA HIS A 320 12.07 18.83 8.76
C HIS A 320 11.99 17.33 8.38
N PRO A 321 12.89 16.81 7.50
CA PRO A 321 12.84 15.41 7.08
C PRO A 321 12.90 14.38 8.22
N ALA A 322 13.58 14.64 9.33
CA ALA A 322 13.63 13.75 10.49
C ALA A 322 12.28 13.70 11.24
N GLU A 323 11.64 14.86 11.40
CA GLU A 323 10.31 14.96 12.02
C GLU A 323 9.27 14.18 11.18
N ARG A 324 9.26 14.38 9.86
CA ARG A 324 8.39 13.62 8.96
C ARG A 324 8.65 12.12 9.04
N ALA A 325 9.89 11.68 8.99
CA ALA A 325 10.25 10.27 9.04
C ALA A 325 9.72 9.58 10.31
N VAL A 326 9.75 10.24 11.47
CA VAL A 326 9.17 9.71 12.71
C VAL A 326 7.65 9.57 12.59
N ARG A 327 6.94 10.58 12.07
CA ARG A 327 5.48 10.51 11.87
C ARG A 327 5.11 9.39 10.90
N GLU A 328 5.83 9.26 9.80
CA GLU A 328 5.64 8.20 8.80
C GLU A 328 5.88 6.81 9.40
N ALA A 329 6.90 6.62 10.22
CA ALA A 329 7.19 5.34 10.87
C ALA A 329 6.08 4.91 11.84
N MET A 330 5.38 5.84 12.51
CA MET A 330 4.23 5.54 13.38
C MET A 330 3.07 4.87 12.62
N PHE A 331 2.98 5.04 11.30
CA PHE A 331 1.97 4.38 10.49
C PHE A 331 2.02 2.85 10.59
N PHE A 332 3.22 2.28 10.74
CA PHE A 332 3.40 0.83 10.87
C PHE A 332 2.93 0.24 12.21
N LEU A 333 2.57 1.08 13.18
CA LEU A 333 1.94 0.63 14.42
C LEU A 333 0.45 0.30 14.24
N VAL A 334 -0.19 0.88 13.22
CA VAL A 334 -1.64 0.77 13.01
C VAL A 334 -2.00 0.07 11.70
N TRP A 335 -1.13 0.12 10.70
CA TRP A 335 -1.36 -0.52 9.41
C TRP A 335 -0.78 -1.93 9.36
N SER A 336 -1.66 -2.93 9.23
CA SER A 336 -1.27 -4.35 9.15
C SER A 336 -0.33 -4.80 10.28
N CYS A 337 -0.51 -4.24 11.48
CA CYS A 337 0.30 -4.63 12.63
C CYS A 337 -0.04 -6.07 13.06
N PRO A 338 0.93 -6.95 13.31
CA PRO A 338 0.70 -8.21 13.99
C PRO A 338 0.16 -7.94 15.39
N GLN A 339 -0.93 -8.60 15.76
CA GLN A 339 -1.54 -8.51 17.09
C GLN A 339 -0.81 -9.43 18.07
#